data_5700d437d96fa2ae49dc03c3d57a5819
#
_entry.id   5700d437d96fa2ae49dc03c3d57a5819
#
_cell.length_a   1.000
_cell.length_b   1.000
_cell.length_c   1.000
_cell.angle_alpha   90.00
_cell.angle_beta   90.00
_cell.angle_gamma   90.00
#
_symmetry.space_group_name_H-M   'P 1'
#
loop_
_entity.id
_entity.type
_entity.pdbx_description
1 polymer ?
#
loop_
_entity_poly.entity_id
_entity_poly.type
_entity_poly.pdbx_seq_one_letter_code
_entity_poly.pdbx_strand_id
1 'polypeptide(L)'
;MTACSTTPTTSATSAQPAAGSPLQWHARPSKSDTLPFEGAWSVQAIQELLDKPFMDLMFQAQSVHREHWPAGDIELATLLSVKTGGCPENCGYCPQAAEFDTGVKAEKLMSVDEVTRAAQAAKDAGATRFCMGAAWRAPRTATSRR
;
A
#
# COMPACT_ATOMS: atom_id res chain seq x y z
N MET A 1 -57.78 -29.92 -27.79
CA MET A 1 -56.71 -29.42 -28.69
C MET A 1 -55.91 -28.42 -27.94
N THR A 2 -54.82 -28.87 -27.34
CA THR A 2 -54.01 -28.07 -26.41
C THR A 2 -52.68 -27.75 -27.10
N ALA A 3 -52.44 -26.48 -27.39
CA ALA A 3 -51.23 -26.04 -28.04
C ALA A 3 -50.11 -25.88 -27.00
N CYS A 4 -49.03 -26.61 -27.17
CA CYS A 4 -47.81 -26.53 -26.39
C CYS A 4 -46.93 -25.39 -26.96
N SER A 5 -46.73 -24.33 -26.17
CA SER A 5 -45.86 -23.19 -26.51
C SER A 5 -44.43 -23.48 -26.02
N THR A 6 -43.50 -23.67 -26.93
CA THR A 6 -42.09 -23.82 -26.67
C THR A 6 -41.42 -22.46 -26.62
N THR A 7 -40.92 -22.04 -25.45
CA THR A 7 -40.05 -20.87 -25.25
C THR A 7 -38.61 -21.20 -25.67
N PRO A 8 -37.92 -20.33 -26.42
CA PRO A 8 -36.51 -20.53 -26.73
C PRO A 8 -35.64 -20.19 -25.55
N THR A 9 -34.78 -21.12 -25.15
CA THR A 9 -33.75 -20.95 -24.15
C THR A 9 -32.62 -20.10 -24.75
N THR A 10 -32.49 -18.88 -24.29
CA THR A 10 -31.36 -18.01 -24.65
C THR A 10 -30.13 -18.43 -23.83
N SER A 11 -29.17 -19.04 -24.50
CA SER A 11 -27.84 -19.32 -23.89
C SER A 11 -27.09 -18.04 -23.65
N ALA A 12 -26.93 -17.65 -22.38
CA ALA A 12 -26.05 -16.57 -21.97
C ALA A 12 -24.59 -17.01 -22.14
N THR A 13 -23.94 -16.53 -23.20
CA THR A 13 -22.49 -16.63 -23.38
C THR A 13 -21.83 -15.78 -22.29
N SER A 14 -21.19 -16.42 -21.31
CA SER A 14 -20.36 -15.74 -20.33
C SER A 14 -19.12 -15.19 -21.05
N ALA A 15 -19.11 -13.89 -21.32
CA ALA A 15 -17.91 -13.19 -21.76
C ALA A 15 -16.89 -13.24 -20.61
N GLN A 16 -15.81 -13.99 -20.79
CA GLN A 16 -14.63 -13.90 -19.92
C GLN A 16 -14.07 -12.47 -20.02
N PRO A 17 -13.73 -11.82 -18.87
CA PRO A 17 -13.03 -10.56 -18.93
C PRO A 17 -11.69 -10.78 -19.62
N ALA A 18 -11.39 -9.95 -20.61
CA ALA A 18 -10.11 -9.92 -21.30
C ALA A 18 -8.99 -9.83 -20.27
N ALA A 19 -7.98 -10.71 -20.41
CA ALA A 19 -6.78 -10.68 -19.60
C ALA A 19 -6.20 -9.26 -19.66
N GLY A 20 -6.26 -8.54 -18.53
CA GLY A 20 -5.72 -7.18 -18.42
C GLY A 20 -4.27 -7.19 -18.84
N SER A 21 -3.87 -6.19 -19.62
CA SER A 21 -2.48 -5.97 -19.97
C SER A 21 -1.63 -5.97 -18.69
N PRO A 22 -0.43 -6.56 -18.71
CA PRO A 22 0.45 -6.57 -17.55
C PRO A 22 0.67 -5.12 -17.10
N LEU A 23 0.44 -4.87 -15.81
CA LEU A 23 0.68 -3.57 -15.17
C LEU A 23 2.08 -3.08 -15.56
N GLN A 24 2.13 -2.03 -16.35
CA GLN A 24 3.39 -1.40 -16.69
C GLN A 24 3.90 -0.63 -15.47
N TRP A 25 5.08 -1.00 -15.00
CA TRP A 25 5.78 -0.23 -13.98
C TRP A 25 6.10 1.16 -14.52
N HIS A 26 5.40 2.15 -14.04
CA HIS A 26 5.86 3.52 -14.22
C HIS A 26 6.93 3.78 -13.17
N ALA A 27 8.13 4.17 -13.62
CA ALA A 27 9.18 4.59 -12.71
C ALA A 27 8.62 5.71 -11.83
N ARG A 28 8.81 5.57 -10.51
CA ARG A 28 8.44 6.65 -9.59
C ARG A 28 9.14 7.93 -10.07
N PRO A 29 8.41 9.05 -10.19
CA PRO A 29 9.03 10.32 -10.53
C PRO A 29 10.21 10.57 -9.57
N SER A 30 11.34 11.00 -10.11
CA SER A 30 12.52 11.29 -9.31
C SER A 30 12.20 12.42 -8.33
N LYS A 31 12.97 12.54 -7.23
CA LYS A 31 12.76 13.64 -6.28
C LYS A 31 12.90 15.03 -6.90
N SER A 32 13.43 15.12 -8.13
CA SER A 32 13.51 16.36 -8.90
C SER A 32 12.21 16.70 -9.65
N ASP A 33 11.34 15.70 -9.84
CA ASP A 33 9.98 15.93 -10.35
C ASP A 33 9.09 16.37 -9.20
N THR A 34 9.52 17.41 -8.50
CA THR A 34 8.74 18.03 -7.44
C THR A 34 7.39 18.42 -8.00
N LEU A 35 6.34 18.01 -7.32
CA LEU A 35 5.00 18.55 -7.53
C LEU A 35 5.12 20.06 -7.78
N PRO A 36 4.40 20.65 -8.74
CA PRO A 36 4.47 22.07 -9.03
C PRO A 36 3.86 22.87 -7.88
N PHE A 37 4.48 22.75 -6.71
CA PHE A 37 4.13 23.49 -5.53
C PHE A 37 5.19 24.58 -5.34
N GLU A 38 5.02 25.67 -6.04
CA GLU A 38 5.75 26.90 -5.81
C GLU A 38 5.23 27.55 -4.51
N GLY A 39 5.83 27.19 -3.39
CA GLY A 39 5.53 27.84 -2.13
C GLY A 39 5.47 26.88 -0.93
N ALA A 40 5.89 27.36 0.22
CA ALA A 40 5.72 26.66 1.48
C ALA A 40 4.25 26.73 1.91
N TRP A 41 3.67 25.61 2.34
CA TRP A 41 2.34 25.59 2.95
C TRP A 41 2.32 26.50 4.17
N SER A 42 1.42 27.46 4.22
CA SER A 42 1.16 28.20 5.47
C SER A 42 0.27 27.38 6.39
N VAL A 43 0.37 27.61 7.69
CA VAL A 43 -0.53 26.99 8.68
C VAL A 43 -1.99 27.30 8.36
N GLN A 44 -2.28 28.50 7.91
CA GLN A 44 -3.63 28.91 7.52
C GLN A 44 -4.13 28.09 6.33
N ALA A 45 -3.33 27.90 5.27
CA ALA A 45 -3.74 27.11 4.10
C ALA A 45 -4.01 25.64 4.46
N ILE A 46 -3.23 25.07 5.40
CA ILE A 46 -3.49 23.72 5.91
C ILE A 46 -4.79 23.69 6.72
N GLN A 47 -5.04 24.68 7.57
CA GLN A 47 -6.26 24.78 8.34
C GLN A 47 -7.50 24.88 7.42
N GLU A 48 -7.42 25.71 6.38
CA GLU A 48 -8.48 25.85 5.39
C GLU A 48 -8.82 24.54 4.66
N LEU A 49 -7.79 23.68 4.44
CA LEU A 49 -8.02 22.33 3.88
C LEU A 49 -8.73 21.42 4.89
N LEU A 50 -8.35 21.48 6.16
CA LEU A 50 -8.94 20.65 7.22
C LEU A 50 -10.39 21.06 7.53
N ASP A 51 -10.71 22.35 7.38
CA ASP A 51 -12.04 22.90 7.64
C ASP A 51 -13.02 22.67 6.47
N LYS A 52 -12.55 22.19 5.33
CA LYS A 52 -13.42 21.88 4.18
C LYS A 52 -14.40 20.73 4.49
N PRO A 53 -15.61 20.79 3.95
CA PRO A 53 -16.48 19.62 3.93
C PRO A 53 -15.76 18.41 3.30
N PHE A 54 -15.90 17.24 3.92
CA PHE A 54 -15.16 16.05 3.51
C PHE A 54 -15.29 15.72 2.01
N MET A 55 -16.48 15.84 1.44
CA MET A 55 -16.72 15.54 0.03
C MET A 55 -16.04 16.54 -0.91
N ASP A 56 -15.93 17.81 -0.51
CA ASP A 56 -15.22 18.83 -1.29
C ASP A 56 -13.72 18.60 -1.25
N LEU A 57 -13.20 18.18 -0.09
CA LEU A 57 -11.80 17.79 0.05
C LEU A 57 -11.47 16.57 -0.83
N MET A 58 -12.33 15.55 -0.83
CA MET A 58 -12.18 14.37 -1.68
C MET A 58 -12.23 14.70 -3.18
N PHE A 59 -13.15 15.57 -3.58
CA PHE A 59 -13.24 16.02 -4.97
C PHE A 59 -11.97 16.78 -5.40
N GLN A 60 -11.49 17.69 -4.56
CA GLN A 60 -10.26 18.43 -4.82
C GLN A 60 -9.04 17.49 -4.89
N ALA A 61 -8.90 16.56 -3.95
CA ALA A 61 -7.81 15.59 -3.95
C ALA A 61 -7.82 14.72 -5.22
N GLN A 62 -9.01 14.25 -5.64
CA GLN A 62 -9.17 13.48 -6.85
C GLN A 62 -8.87 14.30 -8.12
N SER A 63 -9.20 15.57 -8.13
CA SER A 63 -8.90 16.47 -9.25
C SER A 63 -7.40 16.64 -9.41
N VAL A 64 -6.69 16.94 -8.34
CA VAL A 64 -5.22 17.03 -8.31
C VAL A 64 -4.57 15.70 -8.70
N HIS A 65 -5.10 14.58 -8.20
CA HIS A 65 -4.58 13.26 -8.58
C HIS A 65 -4.64 13.05 -10.10
N ARG A 66 -5.79 13.33 -10.72
CA ARG A 66 -5.99 13.14 -12.17
C ARG A 66 -5.19 14.10 -13.05
N GLU A 67 -4.80 15.23 -12.51
CA GLU A 67 -3.93 16.21 -13.21
C GLU A 67 -2.49 15.70 -13.31
N HIS A 68 -2.00 14.99 -12.27
CA HIS A 68 -0.60 14.60 -12.15
C HIS A 68 -0.33 13.12 -12.38
N TRP A 69 -1.34 12.24 -12.32
CA TRP A 69 -1.21 10.80 -12.48
C TRP A 69 -2.31 10.21 -13.38
N PRO A 70 -2.03 9.10 -14.04
CA PRO A 70 -3.06 8.38 -14.79
C PRO A 70 -4.24 8.03 -13.90
N ALA A 71 -5.46 8.25 -14.40
CA ALA A 71 -6.67 7.95 -13.66
C ALA A 71 -6.76 6.44 -13.38
N GLY A 72 -6.89 6.08 -12.10
CA GLY A 72 -7.01 4.67 -11.69
C GLY A 72 -5.68 3.95 -11.45
N ASP A 73 -4.55 4.65 -11.54
CA ASP A 73 -3.25 4.08 -11.15
C ASP A 73 -3.14 4.05 -9.62
N ILE A 74 -3.14 2.84 -9.06
CA ILE A 74 -3.11 2.62 -7.61
C ILE A 74 -1.95 1.69 -7.27
N GLU A 75 -1.07 2.14 -6.38
CA GLU A 75 -0.01 1.31 -5.84
C GLU A 75 -0.55 0.41 -4.74
N LEU A 76 -0.47 -0.91 -4.94
CA LEU A 76 -0.81 -1.90 -3.92
C LEU A 76 0.46 -2.25 -3.14
N ALA A 77 0.50 -1.89 -1.87
CA ALA A 77 1.64 -2.16 -1.00
C ALA A 77 1.30 -3.22 0.05
N THR A 78 2.22 -4.15 0.25
CA THR A 78 2.18 -5.11 1.36
C THR A 78 3.33 -4.82 2.32
N LEU A 79 3.04 -4.82 3.61
CA LEU A 79 4.04 -4.63 4.68
C LEU A 79 4.29 -5.94 5.42
N LEU A 80 5.56 -6.29 5.61
CA LEU A 80 6.01 -7.37 6.47
C LEU A 80 6.85 -6.83 7.63
N SER A 81 6.51 -7.20 8.86
CA SER A 81 7.40 -7.02 10.00
C SER A 81 8.40 -8.18 10.04
N VAL A 82 9.63 -7.93 9.62
CA VAL A 82 10.68 -8.98 9.61
C VAL A 82 11.28 -9.22 10.99
N LYS A 83 11.08 -8.31 11.93
CA LYS A 83 11.37 -8.44 13.35
C LYS A 83 10.39 -7.59 14.16
N THR A 84 9.61 -8.23 15.01
CA THR A 84 8.62 -7.58 15.86
C THR A 84 9.10 -7.51 17.30
N GLY A 85 8.81 -6.42 17.99
CA GLY A 85 9.07 -6.23 19.42
C GLY A 85 10.53 -6.19 19.84
N GLY A 86 10.75 -5.91 21.11
CA GLY A 86 12.09 -5.88 21.72
C GLY A 86 13.03 -4.86 21.06
N CYS A 87 12.50 -3.73 20.59
CA CYS A 87 13.30 -2.63 20.07
C CYS A 87 14.04 -1.93 21.21
N PRO A 88 15.37 -1.69 21.09
CA PRO A 88 16.14 -1.03 22.14
C PRO A 88 15.90 0.49 22.24
N GLU A 89 15.14 1.05 21.30
CA GLU A 89 14.77 2.46 21.29
C GLU A 89 13.56 2.70 22.19
N ASN A 90 13.43 3.90 22.77
CA ASN A 90 12.34 4.27 23.67
C ASN A 90 11.39 5.30 23.07
N CYS A 91 11.03 5.16 21.80
CA CYS A 91 10.07 6.06 21.16
C CYS A 91 8.71 6.00 21.88
N GLY A 92 8.28 7.11 22.50
CA GLY A 92 7.13 7.16 23.41
C GLY A 92 5.77 6.78 22.81
N TYR A 93 5.64 6.65 21.49
CA TYR A 93 4.43 6.22 20.80
C TYR A 93 4.51 4.79 20.22
N CYS A 94 5.68 4.17 20.30
CA CYS A 94 5.93 2.91 19.58
C CYS A 94 5.67 1.69 20.48
N PRO A 95 4.70 0.82 20.14
CA PRO A 95 4.39 -0.35 20.94
C PRO A 95 5.46 -1.46 20.88
N GLN A 96 6.47 -1.30 20.02
CA GLN A 96 7.54 -2.29 19.85
C GLN A 96 8.78 -2.00 20.72
N ALA A 97 8.82 -0.86 21.44
CA ALA A 97 9.91 -0.52 22.34
C ALA A 97 9.94 -1.50 23.52
N ALA A 98 11.16 -2.01 23.85
CA ALA A 98 11.33 -2.99 24.93
C ALA A 98 11.07 -2.40 26.32
N GLU A 99 11.11 -1.07 26.45
CA GLU A 99 10.90 -0.34 27.70
C GLU A 99 9.43 -0.35 28.15
N PHE A 100 8.49 -0.47 27.20
CA PHE A 100 7.05 -0.38 27.49
C PHE A 100 6.39 -1.73 27.47
N ASP A 101 5.57 -2.03 28.49
CA ASP A 101 4.72 -3.22 28.51
C ASP A 101 3.46 -2.96 27.68
N THR A 102 3.52 -3.29 26.40
CA THR A 102 2.44 -3.12 25.42
C THR A 102 1.79 -4.42 25.01
N GLY A 103 2.22 -5.55 25.60
CA GLY A 103 1.79 -6.89 25.22
C GLY A 103 2.41 -7.39 23.91
N VAL A 104 3.20 -6.59 23.20
CA VAL A 104 3.93 -7.01 21.98
C VAL A 104 5.12 -7.87 22.36
N LYS A 105 5.09 -9.16 21.97
CA LYS A 105 6.17 -10.10 22.24
C LYS A 105 7.36 -9.86 21.31
N ALA A 106 8.57 -9.96 21.88
CA ALA A 106 9.79 -9.87 21.09
C ALA A 106 10.00 -11.15 20.26
N GLU A 107 10.15 -10.99 18.97
CA GLU A 107 10.40 -12.07 18.02
C GLU A 107 11.82 -12.00 17.48
N LYS A 108 12.31 -13.13 16.98
CA LYS A 108 13.59 -13.18 16.26
C LYS A 108 13.44 -12.61 14.87
N LEU A 109 14.56 -12.16 14.31
CA LEU A 109 14.60 -11.78 12.89
C LEU A 109 14.21 -12.99 12.03
N MET A 110 13.29 -12.79 11.10
CA MET A 110 12.90 -13.79 10.11
C MET A 110 14.09 -14.23 9.26
N SER A 111 14.07 -15.47 8.81
CA SER A 111 15.04 -15.96 7.84
C SER A 111 14.83 -15.35 6.45
N VAL A 112 15.88 -15.32 5.65
CA VAL A 112 15.80 -14.83 4.25
C VAL A 112 14.75 -15.61 3.46
N ASP A 113 14.67 -16.94 3.66
CA ASP A 113 13.73 -17.81 2.95
C ASP A 113 12.27 -17.49 3.31
N GLU A 114 11.97 -17.18 4.59
CA GLU A 114 10.63 -16.76 5.02
C GLU A 114 10.24 -15.43 4.40
N VAL A 115 11.16 -14.46 4.40
CA VAL A 115 10.93 -13.14 3.79
C VAL A 115 10.74 -13.27 2.28
N THR A 116 11.54 -14.10 1.61
CA THR A 116 11.44 -14.33 0.16
C THR A 116 10.10 -14.96 -0.20
N ARG A 117 9.63 -15.95 0.56
CA ARG A 117 8.31 -16.56 0.35
C ARG A 117 7.18 -15.56 0.55
N ALA A 118 7.27 -14.72 1.58
CA ALA A 118 6.27 -13.68 1.83
C ALA A 118 6.25 -12.63 0.71
N ALA A 119 7.40 -12.22 0.20
CA ALA A 119 7.50 -11.30 -0.92
C ALA A 119 6.93 -11.89 -2.21
N GLN A 120 7.19 -13.17 -2.48
CA GLN A 120 6.63 -13.85 -3.64
C GLN A 120 5.09 -13.95 -3.53
N ALA A 121 4.58 -14.33 -2.36
CA ALA A 121 3.14 -14.40 -2.12
C ALA A 121 2.45 -13.03 -2.29
N ALA A 122 3.09 -11.95 -1.82
CA ALA A 122 2.59 -10.60 -2.02
C ALA A 122 2.55 -10.20 -3.50
N LYS A 123 3.60 -10.55 -4.25
CA LYS A 123 3.67 -10.34 -5.71
C LYS A 123 2.57 -11.10 -6.44
N ASP A 124 2.38 -12.36 -6.10
CA ASP A 124 1.35 -13.22 -6.70
C ASP A 124 -0.07 -12.73 -6.39
N ALA A 125 -0.24 -12.07 -5.24
CA ALA A 125 -1.48 -11.39 -4.86
C ALA A 125 -1.67 -10.00 -5.53
N GLY A 126 -0.74 -9.56 -6.38
CA GLY A 126 -0.84 -8.32 -7.14
C GLY A 126 -0.22 -7.10 -6.46
N ALA A 127 0.52 -7.26 -5.36
CA ALA A 127 1.23 -6.15 -4.76
C ALA A 127 2.32 -5.62 -5.70
N THR A 128 2.34 -4.30 -5.89
CA THR A 128 3.33 -3.59 -6.69
C THR A 128 4.49 -3.08 -5.85
N ARG A 129 4.30 -3.04 -4.53
CA ARG A 129 5.33 -2.69 -3.54
C ARG A 129 5.34 -3.70 -2.40
N PHE A 130 6.54 -4.11 -1.99
CA PHE A 130 6.75 -4.89 -0.78
C PHE A 130 7.62 -4.09 0.18
N CYS A 131 7.06 -3.74 1.34
CA CYS A 131 7.73 -2.99 2.39
C CYS A 131 8.16 -3.93 3.51
N MET A 132 9.33 -3.69 4.10
CA MET A 132 9.81 -4.45 5.24
C MET A 132 10.13 -3.50 6.39
N GLY A 133 9.63 -3.84 7.59
CA GLY A 133 9.93 -3.12 8.82
C GLY A 133 10.62 -4.03 9.84
N ALA A 134 11.52 -3.47 10.65
CA ALA A 134 12.14 -4.17 11.75
C ALA A 134 12.17 -3.29 13.00
N ALA A 135 11.95 -3.88 14.17
CA ALA A 135 12.04 -3.21 15.46
C ALA A 135 13.51 -2.95 15.85
N TRP A 136 14.19 -2.08 15.07
CA TRP A 136 15.56 -1.61 15.27
C TRP A 136 15.73 -0.18 14.77
N ARG A 137 16.72 0.52 15.29
CA ARG A 137 17.25 1.72 14.62
C ARG A 137 18.12 1.32 13.41
N ALA A 138 19.01 0.34 13.62
CA ALA A 138 19.90 -0.19 12.58
C ALA A 138 20.26 -1.64 12.88
N PRO A 139 20.51 -2.48 11.84
CA PRO A 139 21.00 -3.82 12.03
C PRO A 139 22.42 -3.78 12.63
N ARG A 140 22.73 -4.71 13.53
CA ARG A 140 24.09 -4.89 14.01
C ARG A 140 24.99 -5.42 12.88
N THR A 141 26.26 -5.02 12.85
CA THR A 141 27.22 -5.35 11.79
C THR A 141 27.33 -6.86 11.53
N ALA A 142 27.18 -7.70 12.56
CA ALA A 142 27.18 -9.17 12.42
C ALA A 142 25.93 -9.69 11.67
N THR A 143 24.82 -8.97 11.72
CA THR A 143 23.55 -9.36 11.07
C THR A 143 23.52 -8.91 9.60
N SER A 144 24.25 -7.85 9.26
CA SER A 144 24.28 -7.29 7.89
C SER A 144 25.22 -8.05 6.92
N ARG A 145 25.98 -9.04 7.42
CA ARG A 145 26.96 -9.81 6.62
C ARG A 145 26.47 -11.21 6.20
N ARG A 146 25.20 -11.52 6.38
CA ARG A 146 24.62 -12.81 5.97
C ARG A 146 23.76 -12.68 4.76
#